data_f6642ebd937874c9ab18ade6d4b3f686
#
_entry.id   f6642ebd937874c9ab18ade6d4b3f686
#
_cell.length_a   1.000
_cell.length_b   1.000
_cell.length_c   1.000
_cell.angle_alpha   90.00
_cell.angle_beta   90.00
_cell.angle_gamma   90.00
#
_symmetry.space_group_name_H-M   'P 1'
#
loop_
_entity.id
_entity.type
_entity.pdbx_description
1 polymer ?
#
loop_
_entity_poly.entity_id
_entity_poly.type
_entity_poly.pdbx_seq_one_letter_code
_entity_poly.pdbx_strand_id
1 'polypeptide(L)'
;MRFSENLSNIAEALALVQAEIRNPIKNQTNTGVQGAPKYANLEDTLSEYVRPILTKYGMSVFQPIKSDENGRVGVCTVLFHKSGEFIEGDYVFCDVVIPLSGKGNKILTEGQATGVCITYLRRYSLNAALGINGDKDTDGSYGEEPEEEEPLTYETALDLEITFGVSKGKTLAEIWKEDKKQINWLLNNARDERIKEAIRIIDAEIKSRKAQAAGKEGGADEGNSMQ
;
A
#
# COMPACT_ATOMS: atom_id res chain seq x y z
N MET A 1 -22.65 -22.01 -0.74
CA MET A 1 -21.73 -23.04 -1.21
C MET A 1 -22.52 -24.19 -1.83
N ARG A 2 -22.13 -24.69 -3.01
CA ARG A 2 -22.82 -25.83 -3.68
C ARG A 2 -21.77 -26.86 -4.12
N PHE A 3 -22.21 -28.12 -4.19
CA PHE A 3 -21.37 -29.25 -4.55
C PHE A 3 -22.10 -30.17 -5.52
N SER A 4 -21.36 -30.94 -6.33
CA SER A 4 -21.93 -32.09 -7.01
C SER A 4 -22.29 -33.19 -6.01
N GLU A 5 -23.19 -34.13 -6.42
CA GLU A 5 -23.60 -35.25 -5.57
C GLU A 5 -22.42 -36.15 -5.16
N ASN A 6 -21.52 -36.40 -6.08
CA ASN A 6 -20.26 -37.11 -5.82
C ASN A 6 -19.12 -36.11 -5.76
N LEU A 7 -18.17 -36.34 -4.85
CA LEU A 7 -16.99 -35.50 -4.62
C LEU A 7 -15.68 -36.28 -4.60
N SER A 8 -15.72 -37.60 -4.83
CA SER A 8 -14.54 -38.46 -4.63
C SER A 8 -13.34 -38.04 -5.47
N ASN A 9 -13.57 -37.80 -6.78
CA ASN A 9 -12.50 -37.45 -7.70
C ASN A 9 -11.98 -36.01 -7.48
N ILE A 10 -12.90 -35.06 -7.28
CA ILE A 10 -12.49 -33.66 -7.08
C ILE A 10 -11.82 -33.46 -5.71
N ALA A 11 -12.22 -34.18 -4.68
CA ALA A 11 -11.58 -34.11 -3.37
C ALA A 11 -10.16 -34.67 -3.41
N GLU A 12 -9.94 -35.81 -4.09
CA GLU A 12 -8.60 -36.37 -4.30
C GLU A 12 -7.74 -35.39 -5.14
N ALA A 13 -8.25 -34.89 -6.25
CA ALA A 13 -7.54 -33.96 -7.11
C ALA A 13 -7.20 -32.65 -6.34
N LEU A 14 -8.12 -32.11 -5.56
CA LEU A 14 -7.89 -30.90 -4.77
C LEU A 14 -6.81 -31.10 -3.70
N ALA A 15 -6.80 -32.25 -3.03
CA ALA A 15 -5.75 -32.58 -2.06
C ALA A 15 -4.37 -32.63 -2.72
N LEU A 16 -4.26 -33.20 -3.92
CA LEU A 16 -3.02 -33.24 -4.70
C LEU A 16 -2.60 -31.84 -5.19
N VAL A 17 -3.57 -31.02 -5.65
CA VAL A 17 -3.33 -29.61 -5.99
C VAL A 17 -2.78 -28.85 -4.81
N GLN A 18 -3.41 -28.94 -3.63
CA GLN A 18 -2.98 -28.23 -2.43
C GLN A 18 -1.62 -28.70 -1.90
N ALA A 19 -1.26 -29.95 -2.11
CA ALA A 19 0.06 -30.47 -1.75
C ALA A 19 1.20 -29.92 -2.63
N GLU A 20 0.90 -29.55 -3.89
CA GLU A 20 1.92 -29.12 -4.85
C GLU A 20 1.92 -27.61 -5.11
N ILE A 21 0.76 -26.96 -5.01
CA ILE A 21 0.63 -25.54 -5.30
C ILE A 21 1.43 -24.71 -4.29
N ARG A 22 2.16 -23.71 -4.79
CA ARG A 22 2.94 -22.79 -3.97
C ARG A 22 2.28 -21.43 -3.92
N ASN A 23 2.54 -20.71 -2.84
CA ASN A 23 2.15 -19.31 -2.76
C ASN A 23 2.84 -18.51 -3.85
N PRO A 24 2.11 -17.65 -4.60
CA PRO A 24 2.70 -16.84 -5.65
C PRO A 24 3.66 -15.79 -5.08
N ILE A 25 4.67 -15.41 -5.87
CA ILE A 25 5.65 -14.41 -5.47
C ILE A 25 4.99 -13.03 -5.39
N LYS A 26 5.18 -12.36 -4.25
CA LYS A 26 4.64 -11.02 -3.97
C LYS A 26 5.58 -9.96 -4.53
N ASN A 27 5.43 -9.60 -5.79
CA ASN A 27 6.30 -8.69 -6.53
C ASN A 27 5.65 -7.33 -6.86
N GLN A 28 4.36 -7.18 -6.60
CA GLN A 28 3.62 -5.94 -6.86
C GLN A 28 3.47 -5.12 -5.59
N THR A 29 3.54 -3.79 -5.73
CA THR A 29 3.25 -2.82 -4.67
C THR A 29 2.18 -1.85 -5.15
N ASN A 30 1.32 -1.41 -4.26
CA ASN A 30 0.39 -0.33 -4.57
C ASN A 30 1.17 0.98 -4.62
N THR A 31 1.41 1.50 -5.82
CA THR A 31 2.23 2.69 -6.07
C THR A 31 1.66 3.99 -5.49
N GLY A 32 0.43 3.98 -5.01
CA GLY A 32 -0.24 5.15 -4.39
C GLY A 32 -0.06 5.24 -2.87
N VAL A 33 0.49 4.21 -2.23
CA VAL A 33 0.60 4.14 -0.77
C VAL A 33 2.04 3.80 -0.39
N GLN A 34 2.71 4.71 0.31
CA GLN A 34 4.05 4.45 0.83
C GLN A 34 3.98 3.36 1.91
N GLY A 35 4.89 2.39 1.85
CA GLY A 35 4.88 1.25 2.78
C GLY A 35 3.81 0.20 2.53
N ALA A 36 3.02 0.31 1.44
CA ALA A 36 1.99 -0.69 1.11
C ALA A 36 2.58 -2.11 1.01
N PRO A 37 1.91 -3.11 1.60
CA PRO A 37 2.37 -4.48 1.55
C PRO A 37 2.43 -4.98 0.10
N LYS A 38 3.44 -5.82 -0.18
CA LYS A 38 3.56 -6.46 -1.49
C LYS A 38 2.49 -7.54 -1.66
N TYR A 39 1.97 -7.66 -2.86
CA TYR A 39 1.02 -8.69 -3.25
C TYR A 39 1.41 -9.35 -4.58
N ALA A 40 0.86 -10.53 -4.84
CA ALA A 40 0.96 -11.19 -6.14
C ALA A 40 -0.19 -10.73 -7.04
N ASN A 41 0.09 -10.37 -8.30
CA ASN A 41 -0.98 -10.00 -9.22
C ASN A 41 -1.78 -11.24 -9.67
N LEU A 42 -3.00 -11.02 -10.14
CA LEU A 42 -3.90 -12.11 -10.54
C LEU A 42 -3.41 -12.83 -11.79
N GLU A 43 -2.78 -12.11 -12.73
CA GLU A 43 -2.31 -12.67 -14.00
C GLU A 43 -1.20 -13.70 -13.76
N ASP A 44 -0.13 -13.31 -13.04
CA ASP A 44 0.98 -14.21 -12.70
C ASP A 44 0.47 -15.38 -11.84
N THR A 45 -0.41 -15.10 -10.85
CA THR A 45 -1.01 -16.14 -10.02
C THR A 45 -1.72 -17.19 -10.85
N LEU A 46 -2.54 -16.77 -11.82
CA LEU A 46 -3.27 -17.70 -12.69
C LEU A 46 -2.36 -18.41 -13.68
N SER A 47 -1.41 -17.72 -14.33
CA SER A 47 -0.62 -18.27 -15.43
C SER A 47 0.49 -19.18 -14.95
N GLU A 48 1.16 -18.81 -13.86
CA GLU A 48 2.38 -19.51 -13.42
C GLU A 48 2.10 -20.54 -12.31
N TYR A 49 1.13 -20.27 -11.43
CA TYR A 49 0.91 -21.10 -10.25
C TYR A 49 -0.35 -21.95 -10.34
N VAL A 50 -1.48 -21.40 -10.77
CA VAL A 50 -2.79 -22.05 -10.66
C VAL A 50 -3.08 -22.95 -11.87
N ARG A 51 -3.09 -22.40 -13.07
CA ARG A 51 -3.50 -23.15 -14.28
C ARG A 51 -2.67 -24.39 -14.52
N PRO A 52 -1.32 -24.35 -14.45
CA PRO A 52 -0.50 -25.54 -14.74
C PRO A 52 -0.83 -26.70 -13.79
N ILE A 53 -1.00 -26.40 -12.50
CA ILE A 53 -1.26 -27.42 -11.48
C ILE A 53 -2.70 -27.93 -11.55
N LEU A 54 -3.69 -27.06 -11.73
CA LEU A 54 -5.07 -27.52 -11.92
C LEU A 54 -5.20 -28.43 -13.12
N THR A 55 -4.60 -28.05 -14.27
CA THR A 55 -4.64 -28.85 -15.49
C THR A 55 -3.98 -30.22 -15.29
N LYS A 56 -2.85 -30.29 -14.58
CA LYS A 56 -2.15 -31.54 -14.26
C LYS A 56 -3.06 -32.55 -13.55
N TYR A 57 -3.92 -32.08 -12.66
CA TYR A 57 -4.85 -32.93 -11.90
C TYR A 57 -6.27 -32.96 -12.48
N GLY A 58 -6.43 -32.56 -13.75
CA GLY A 58 -7.71 -32.60 -14.44
C GLY A 58 -8.76 -31.63 -13.89
N MET A 59 -8.31 -30.56 -13.26
CA MET A 59 -9.16 -29.51 -12.71
C MET A 59 -9.14 -28.25 -13.56
N SER A 60 -10.18 -27.45 -13.43
CA SER A 60 -10.28 -26.09 -13.98
C SER A 60 -10.99 -25.15 -13.02
N VAL A 61 -10.82 -23.85 -13.24
CA VAL A 61 -11.44 -22.79 -12.43
C VAL A 61 -12.30 -21.88 -13.28
N PHE A 62 -13.48 -21.55 -12.79
CA PHE A 62 -14.39 -20.56 -13.35
C PHE A 62 -14.82 -19.58 -12.25
N GLN A 63 -14.89 -18.29 -12.58
CA GLN A 63 -15.24 -17.25 -11.62
C GLN A 63 -16.40 -16.40 -12.15
N PRO A 64 -17.65 -16.81 -11.91
CA PRO A 64 -18.82 -16.02 -12.28
C PRO A 64 -18.89 -14.71 -11.49
N ILE A 65 -19.41 -13.69 -12.16
CA ILE A 65 -19.59 -12.35 -11.61
C ILE A 65 -21.10 -12.06 -11.56
N LYS A 66 -21.55 -11.41 -10.50
CA LYS A 66 -22.92 -10.88 -10.40
C LYS A 66 -22.95 -9.58 -9.59
N SER A 67 -24.04 -8.83 -9.71
CA SER A 67 -24.36 -7.74 -8.79
C SER A 67 -25.47 -8.19 -7.83
N ASP A 68 -25.47 -7.66 -6.62
CA ASP A 68 -26.58 -7.83 -5.68
C ASP A 68 -27.59 -6.68 -5.78
N GLU A 69 -28.64 -6.74 -4.95
CA GLU A 69 -29.73 -5.75 -4.90
C GLU A 69 -29.24 -4.34 -4.49
N ASN A 70 -28.10 -4.25 -3.81
CA ASN A 70 -27.47 -3.00 -3.39
C ASN A 70 -26.46 -2.47 -4.42
N GLY A 71 -26.34 -3.11 -5.59
CA GLY A 71 -25.40 -2.72 -6.63
C GLY A 71 -23.95 -3.10 -6.34
N ARG A 72 -23.67 -3.90 -5.28
CA ARG A 72 -22.33 -4.42 -5.01
C ARG A 72 -21.96 -5.47 -6.04
N VAL A 73 -20.68 -5.51 -6.40
CA VAL A 73 -20.11 -6.53 -7.29
C VAL A 73 -19.70 -7.74 -6.48
N GLY A 74 -20.07 -8.92 -6.94
CA GLY A 74 -19.72 -10.19 -6.31
C GLY A 74 -19.03 -11.14 -7.26
N VAL A 75 -18.09 -11.91 -6.74
CA VAL A 75 -17.37 -12.98 -7.44
C VAL A 75 -17.37 -14.22 -6.56
N CYS A 76 -17.59 -15.38 -7.14
CA CYS A 76 -17.29 -16.64 -6.48
C CYS A 76 -16.26 -17.45 -7.31
N THR A 77 -15.68 -18.46 -6.71
CA THR A 77 -14.81 -19.43 -7.40
C THR A 77 -15.50 -20.77 -7.49
N VAL A 78 -15.56 -21.32 -8.68
CA VAL A 78 -16.04 -22.68 -8.95
C VAL A 78 -14.87 -23.49 -9.45
N LEU A 79 -14.59 -24.58 -8.79
CA LEU A 79 -13.62 -25.60 -9.21
C LEU A 79 -14.36 -26.75 -9.89
N PHE A 80 -13.93 -27.10 -11.09
CA PHE A 80 -14.46 -28.24 -11.82
C PHE A 80 -13.38 -29.31 -11.97
N HIS A 81 -13.81 -30.57 -11.91
CA HIS A 81 -12.98 -31.72 -12.27
C HIS A 81 -13.46 -32.34 -13.58
N LYS A 82 -12.58 -32.96 -14.32
CA LYS A 82 -12.86 -33.65 -15.60
C LYS A 82 -13.93 -34.74 -15.52
N SER A 83 -14.23 -35.26 -14.30
CA SER A 83 -15.32 -36.20 -14.03
C SER A 83 -16.71 -35.56 -14.07
N GLY A 84 -16.82 -34.24 -14.15
CA GLY A 84 -18.06 -33.48 -14.02
C GLY A 84 -18.38 -33.04 -12.58
N GLU A 85 -17.56 -33.46 -11.61
CA GLU A 85 -17.69 -33.00 -10.23
C GLU A 85 -17.27 -31.54 -10.08
N PHE A 86 -17.93 -30.82 -9.16
CA PHE A 86 -17.61 -29.42 -8.91
C PHE A 86 -17.77 -29.04 -7.42
N ILE A 87 -17.06 -27.98 -7.05
CA ILE A 87 -17.16 -27.24 -5.79
C ILE A 87 -17.38 -25.76 -6.13
N GLU A 88 -18.54 -25.21 -5.74
CA GLU A 88 -18.86 -23.79 -5.90
C GLU A 88 -18.82 -23.09 -4.54
N GLY A 89 -17.94 -22.10 -4.39
CA GLY A 89 -17.85 -21.26 -3.21
C GLY A 89 -19.03 -20.29 -3.08
N ASP A 90 -19.08 -19.57 -1.98
CA ASP A 90 -19.98 -18.45 -1.82
C ASP A 90 -19.46 -17.21 -2.56
N TYR A 91 -20.39 -16.31 -2.92
CA TYR A 91 -20.02 -15.03 -3.48
C TYR A 91 -19.42 -14.11 -2.42
N VAL A 92 -18.27 -13.55 -2.72
CA VAL A 92 -17.67 -12.46 -1.96
C VAL A 92 -18.04 -11.16 -2.65
N PHE A 93 -18.52 -10.17 -1.90
CA PHE A 93 -18.99 -8.90 -2.45
C PHE A 93 -18.14 -7.73 -1.97
N CYS A 94 -18.00 -6.70 -2.79
CA CYS A 94 -17.48 -5.40 -2.38
C CYS A 94 -18.27 -4.25 -2.99
N ASP A 95 -18.27 -3.10 -2.30
CA ASP A 95 -18.79 -1.85 -2.81
C ASP A 95 -17.88 -1.29 -3.89
N VAL A 96 -18.47 -0.77 -4.97
CA VAL A 96 -17.70 -0.07 -6.02
C VAL A 96 -17.46 1.36 -5.56
N VAL A 97 -16.29 1.62 -5.01
CA VAL A 97 -15.90 2.96 -4.55
C VAL A 97 -15.15 3.69 -5.66
N ILE A 98 -15.66 4.86 -6.05
CA ILE A 98 -15.01 5.74 -7.03
C ILE A 98 -14.12 6.73 -6.27
N PRO A 99 -12.78 6.62 -6.35
CA PRO A 99 -11.89 7.52 -5.63
C PRO A 99 -11.99 8.93 -6.21
N LEU A 100 -11.94 9.93 -5.32
CA LEU A 100 -11.94 11.34 -5.67
C LEU A 100 -10.53 11.93 -5.47
N SER A 101 -10.14 12.86 -6.35
CA SER A 101 -8.95 13.67 -6.17
C SER A 101 -9.14 14.67 -5.02
N GLY A 102 -8.05 15.26 -4.51
CA GLY A 102 -8.12 16.34 -3.52
C GLY A 102 -8.93 17.58 -3.95
N LYS A 103 -9.27 17.67 -5.26
CA LYS A 103 -10.15 18.70 -5.84
C LYS A 103 -11.59 18.21 -6.05
N GLY A 104 -11.94 17.02 -5.55
CA GLY A 104 -13.28 16.44 -5.67
C GLY A 104 -13.63 15.82 -7.03
N ASN A 105 -12.69 15.74 -7.97
CA ASN A 105 -12.92 15.12 -9.28
C ASN A 105 -12.78 13.59 -9.18
N LYS A 106 -13.63 12.84 -9.90
CA LYS A 106 -13.49 11.39 -10.03
C LYS A 106 -12.15 11.03 -10.67
N ILE A 107 -11.36 10.17 -10.02
CA ILE A 107 -10.07 9.68 -10.55
C ILE A 107 -10.30 8.54 -11.54
N LEU A 108 -11.31 7.70 -11.29
CA LEU A 108 -11.71 6.59 -12.15
C LEU A 108 -13.13 6.78 -12.64
N THR A 109 -13.42 6.24 -13.83
CA THR A 109 -14.80 6.05 -14.27
C THR A 109 -15.42 4.90 -13.45
N GLU A 110 -16.75 4.82 -13.43
CA GLU A 110 -17.47 3.74 -12.75
C GLU A 110 -17.07 2.35 -13.28
N GLY A 111 -16.96 2.21 -14.61
CA GLY A 111 -16.50 0.96 -15.21
C GLY A 111 -15.08 0.57 -14.82
N GLN A 112 -14.17 1.54 -14.68
CA GLN A 112 -12.81 1.28 -14.20
C GLN A 112 -12.81 0.88 -12.72
N ALA A 113 -13.58 1.56 -11.86
CA ALA A 113 -13.70 1.20 -10.45
C ALA A 113 -14.31 -0.20 -10.28
N THR A 114 -15.32 -0.54 -11.08
CA THR A 114 -15.91 -1.89 -11.14
C THR A 114 -14.87 -2.94 -11.54
N GLY A 115 -14.05 -2.67 -12.57
CA GLY A 115 -12.99 -3.57 -13.02
C GLY A 115 -11.92 -3.83 -11.94
N VAL A 116 -11.54 -2.79 -11.18
CA VAL A 116 -10.63 -2.93 -10.03
C VAL A 116 -11.25 -3.83 -8.97
N CYS A 117 -12.52 -3.61 -8.62
CA CYS A 117 -13.26 -4.41 -7.64
C CYS A 117 -13.32 -5.89 -8.05
N ILE A 118 -13.67 -6.18 -9.32
CA ILE A 118 -13.70 -7.53 -9.87
C ILE A 118 -12.34 -8.21 -9.77
N THR A 119 -11.25 -7.54 -10.15
CA THR A 119 -9.90 -8.10 -10.11
C THR A 119 -9.50 -8.44 -8.68
N TYR A 120 -9.82 -7.57 -7.74
CA TYR A 120 -9.60 -7.77 -6.31
C TYR A 120 -10.36 -9.01 -5.80
N LEU A 121 -11.66 -9.07 -6.02
CA LEU A 121 -12.50 -10.18 -5.58
C LEU A 121 -12.10 -11.51 -6.22
N ARG A 122 -11.72 -11.52 -7.50
CA ARG A 122 -11.22 -12.72 -8.17
C ARG A 122 -9.99 -13.28 -7.49
N ARG A 123 -9.04 -12.42 -7.13
CA ARG A 123 -7.81 -12.83 -6.44
C ARG A 123 -8.13 -13.45 -5.08
N TYR A 124 -8.93 -12.79 -4.26
CA TYR A 124 -9.26 -13.31 -2.92
C TYR A 124 -10.09 -14.58 -2.95
N SER A 125 -11.12 -14.62 -3.78
CA SER A 125 -11.96 -15.81 -3.93
C SER A 125 -11.17 -17.03 -4.43
N LEU A 126 -10.22 -16.82 -5.37
CA LEU A 126 -9.35 -17.85 -5.90
C LEU A 126 -8.38 -18.37 -4.82
N ASN A 127 -7.72 -17.45 -4.13
CA ASN A 127 -6.76 -17.78 -3.09
C ASN A 127 -7.42 -18.59 -1.97
N ALA A 128 -8.60 -18.17 -1.52
CA ALA A 128 -9.37 -18.89 -0.51
C ALA A 128 -9.79 -20.29 -0.98
N ALA A 129 -10.23 -20.45 -2.24
CA ALA A 129 -10.66 -21.73 -2.79
C ALA A 129 -9.51 -22.75 -2.93
N LEU A 130 -8.28 -22.28 -3.17
CA LEU A 130 -7.10 -23.13 -3.36
C LEU A 130 -6.20 -23.25 -2.11
N GLY A 131 -6.48 -22.49 -1.05
CA GLY A 131 -5.67 -22.47 0.17
C GLY A 131 -4.29 -21.84 -0.04
N ILE A 132 -4.17 -20.86 -0.96
CA ILE A 132 -2.92 -20.11 -1.22
C ILE A 132 -3.00 -18.70 -0.66
N ASN A 133 -1.84 -18.12 -0.31
CA ASN A 133 -1.75 -16.75 0.19
C ASN A 133 -0.93 -15.88 -0.78
N GLY A 134 -1.62 -14.99 -1.51
CA GLY A 134 -1.01 -14.02 -2.41
C GLY A 134 -0.68 -12.67 -1.75
N ASP A 135 -1.11 -12.44 -0.51
CA ASP A 135 -0.87 -11.21 0.22
C ASP A 135 0.12 -11.44 1.37
N LYS A 136 0.73 -10.35 1.88
CA LYS A 136 1.51 -10.39 3.11
C LYS A 136 0.53 -10.68 4.25
N ASP A 137 0.87 -11.65 5.10
CA ASP A 137 0.16 -11.85 6.35
C ASP A 137 0.46 -10.65 7.26
N THR A 138 -0.56 -9.86 7.52
CA THR A 138 -0.44 -8.64 8.31
C THR A 138 -0.88 -8.84 9.76
N ASP A 139 -1.18 -10.11 10.17
CA ASP A 139 -1.57 -10.48 11.54
C ASP A 139 -2.64 -9.56 12.18
N GLY A 140 -3.54 -9.05 11.35
CA GLY A 140 -4.57 -8.10 11.81
C GLY A 140 -4.09 -6.67 12.00
N SER A 141 -2.84 -6.36 11.66
CA SER A 141 -2.36 -4.97 11.55
C SER A 141 -2.98 -4.29 10.31
N TYR A 142 -4.32 -4.19 10.32
CA TYR A 142 -5.04 -3.20 9.56
C TYR A 142 -4.86 -1.86 10.28
N GLY A 143 -3.95 -1.09 9.76
CA GLY A 143 -3.39 0.06 10.43
C GLY A 143 -2.31 -0.43 11.39
N GLU A 144 -1.08 -0.56 10.92
CA GLU A 144 -0.06 0.09 11.71
C GLU A 144 -0.70 1.46 11.95
N GLU A 145 -1.15 1.73 13.19
CA GLU A 145 -1.19 3.10 13.68
C GLU A 145 0.06 3.70 13.08
N PRO A 146 -0.03 4.82 12.31
CA PRO A 146 1.16 5.40 11.69
C PRO A 146 2.17 5.31 12.82
N GLU A 147 3.30 4.58 12.63
CA GLU A 147 4.34 4.47 13.67
C GLU A 147 4.36 5.85 14.25
N GLU A 148 4.09 6.04 15.56
CA GLU A 148 3.98 7.38 16.12
C GLU A 148 5.27 8.00 15.68
N GLU A 149 5.19 8.78 14.58
CA GLU A 149 6.37 9.27 13.90
C GLU A 149 7.05 10.06 14.99
N GLU A 150 8.19 9.60 15.45
CA GLU A 150 8.90 10.25 16.57
C GLU A 150 8.81 11.74 16.32
N PRO A 151 8.34 12.53 17.30
CA PRO A 151 8.11 13.95 17.10
C PRO A 151 9.39 14.54 16.52
N LEU A 152 9.29 15.22 15.39
CA LEU A 152 10.43 15.80 14.71
C LEU A 152 11.15 16.75 15.68
N THR A 153 12.31 16.36 16.15
CA THR A 153 13.27 17.22 16.83
C THR A 153 14.11 17.97 15.81
N TYR A 154 14.88 18.96 16.23
CA TYR A 154 15.81 19.65 15.34
C TYR A 154 16.82 18.71 14.69
N GLU A 155 17.34 17.74 15.44
CA GLU A 155 18.31 16.75 14.96
C GLU A 155 17.66 15.82 13.94
N THR A 156 16.53 15.20 14.27
CA THR A 156 15.82 14.29 13.35
C THR A 156 15.31 15.00 12.10
N ALA A 157 14.94 16.28 12.22
CA ALA A 157 14.56 17.09 11.07
C ALA A 157 15.72 17.35 10.11
N LEU A 158 16.94 17.53 10.61
CA LEU A 158 18.14 17.71 9.77
C LEU A 158 18.52 16.44 9.01
N ASP A 159 18.31 15.26 9.60
CA ASP A 159 18.63 13.96 9.01
C ASP A 159 17.57 13.45 8.04
N LEU A 160 16.43 14.17 7.89
CA LEU A 160 15.35 13.77 7.00
C LEU A 160 15.82 13.78 5.54
N GLU A 161 15.81 12.60 4.90
CA GLU A 161 16.22 12.41 3.50
C GLU A 161 15.07 12.76 2.53
N ILE A 162 15.39 13.49 1.47
CA ILE A 162 14.44 13.79 0.39
C ILE A 162 14.39 12.63 -0.60
N THR A 163 13.21 12.05 -0.78
CA THR A 163 12.97 10.86 -1.62
C THR A 163 12.59 11.18 -3.06
N PHE A 164 12.48 12.47 -3.43
CA PHE A 164 11.98 12.91 -4.75
C PHE A 164 12.72 14.11 -5.32
N GLY A 165 12.53 14.32 -6.62
CA GLY A 165 13.03 15.51 -7.35
C GLY A 165 14.56 15.59 -7.46
N VAL A 166 15.05 16.83 -7.65
CA VAL A 166 16.49 17.12 -7.87
C VAL A 166 17.33 16.83 -6.61
N SER A 167 16.71 16.88 -5.45
CA SER A 167 17.36 16.66 -4.15
C SER A 167 17.22 15.23 -3.62
N LYS A 168 16.79 14.27 -4.44
CA LYS A 168 16.63 12.87 -4.04
C LYS A 168 17.95 12.31 -3.52
N GLY A 169 17.91 11.68 -2.34
CA GLY A 169 19.05 11.08 -1.66
C GLY A 169 19.88 12.05 -0.82
N LYS A 170 19.48 13.34 -0.72
CA LYS A 170 20.10 14.34 0.16
C LYS A 170 19.28 14.56 1.41
N THR A 171 19.95 14.80 2.53
CA THR A 171 19.31 15.22 3.78
C THR A 171 18.94 16.70 3.76
N LEU A 172 17.99 17.11 4.60
CA LEU A 172 17.65 18.53 4.76
C LEU A 172 18.84 19.33 5.26
N ALA A 173 19.73 18.74 6.07
CA ALA A 173 20.97 19.39 6.50
C ALA A 173 21.91 19.74 5.36
N GLU A 174 22.06 18.83 4.39
CA GLU A 174 22.89 19.06 3.19
C GLU A 174 22.30 20.14 2.31
N ILE A 175 20.99 20.06 2.01
CA ILE A 175 20.28 21.04 1.19
C ILE A 175 20.33 22.43 1.84
N TRP A 176 20.19 22.51 3.17
CA TRP A 176 20.23 23.79 3.90
C TRP A 176 21.60 24.48 3.77
N LYS A 177 22.68 23.71 3.68
CA LYS A 177 24.05 24.23 3.49
C LYS A 177 24.29 24.64 2.04
N GLU A 178 23.81 23.86 1.09
CA GLU A 178 24.13 24.00 -0.34
C GLU A 178 23.20 24.97 -1.07
N ASP A 179 21.87 24.89 -0.85
CA ASP A 179 20.89 25.65 -1.63
C ASP A 179 19.63 26.04 -0.83
N LYS A 180 19.66 27.25 -0.29
CA LYS A 180 18.51 27.83 0.42
C LYS A 180 17.29 28.06 -0.47
N LYS A 181 17.46 28.20 -1.79
CA LYS A 181 16.33 28.35 -2.70
C LYS A 181 15.56 27.05 -2.82
N GLN A 182 16.27 25.93 -2.78
CA GLN A 182 15.66 24.60 -2.80
C GLN A 182 14.84 24.33 -1.52
N ILE A 183 15.30 24.80 -0.36
CA ILE A 183 14.52 24.72 0.90
C ILE A 183 13.18 25.46 0.77
N ASN A 184 13.20 26.69 0.23
CA ASN A 184 11.98 27.46 0.00
C ASN A 184 11.05 26.78 -1.01
N TRP A 185 11.62 26.16 -2.04
CA TRP A 185 10.84 25.39 -3.00
C TRP A 185 10.19 24.16 -2.35
N LEU A 186 10.93 23.40 -1.55
CA LEU A 186 10.42 22.25 -0.80
C LEU A 186 9.30 22.66 0.15
N LEU A 187 9.46 23.75 0.90
CA LEU A 187 8.45 24.27 1.82
C LEU A 187 7.11 24.57 1.11
N ASN A 188 7.15 25.07 -0.12
CA ASN A 188 5.96 25.47 -0.85
C ASN A 188 5.37 24.34 -1.73
N ASN A 189 6.19 23.40 -2.20
CA ASN A 189 5.79 22.45 -3.24
C ASN A 189 5.89 20.96 -2.82
N ALA A 190 6.55 20.62 -1.71
CA ALA A 190 6.56 19.25 -1.23
C ALA A 190 5.14 18.79 -0.94
N ARG A 191 4.78 17.56 -1.37
CA ARG A 191 3.49 16.94 -1.05
C ARG A 191 3.48 16.33 0.35
N ASP A 192 4.65 16.04 0.87
CA ASP A 192 4.85 15.46 2.20
C ASP A 192 4.88 16.59 3.24
N GLU A 193 3.87 16.61 4.10
CA GLU A 193 3.76 17.61 5.18
C GLU A 193 4.88 17.46 6.22
N ARG A 194 5.43 16.25 6.42
CA ARG A 194 6.54 16.02 7.33
C ARG A 194 7.80 16.77 6.92
N ILE A 195 8.08 16.85 5.61
CA ILE A 195 9.20 17.65 5.08
C ILE A 195 8.99 19.13 5.37
N LYS A 196 7.76 19.63 5.20
CA LYS A 196 7.45 21.05 5.50
C LYS A 196 7.55 21.35 6.97
N GLU A 197 7.11 20.45 7.83
CA GLU A 197 7.23 20.56 9.27
C GLU A 197 8.69 20.55 9.73
N ALA A 198 9.49 19.63 9.20
CA ALA A 198 10.92 19.58 9.46
C ALA A 198 11.62 20.89 9.08
N ILE A 199 11.31 21.46 7.92
CA ILE A 199 11.86 22.76 7.48
C ILE A 199 11.47 23.86 8.45
N ARG A 200 10.21 23.90 8.94
CA ARG A 200 9.75 24.91 9.92
C ARG A 200 10.48 24.78 11.25
N ILE A 201 10.70 23.56 11.74
CA ILE A 201 11.44 23.29 12.98
C ILE A 201 12.88 23.79 12.85
N ILE A 202 13.55 23.46 11.75
CA ILE A 202 14.93 23.89 11.48
C ILE A 202 15.02 25.42 11.42
N ASP A 203 14.10 26.07 10.71
CA ASP A 203 14.09 27.54 10.58
C ASP A 203 13.83 28.24 11.91
N ALA A 204 12.89 27.72 12.73
CA ALA A 204 12.60 28.24 14.05
C ALA A 204 13.81 28.14 14.99
N GLU A 205 14.49 27.01 15.02
CA GLU A 205 15.66 26.80 15.87
C GLU A 205 16.85 27.69 15.45
N ILE A 206 17.10 27.82 14.14
CA ILE A 206 18.15 28.73 13.63
C ILE A 206 17.86 30.19 14.02
N LYS A 207 16.58 30.63 13.95
CA LYS A 207 16.20 31.98 14.37
C LYS A 207 16.39 32.17 15.89
N SER A 208 16.01 31.19 16.69
CA SER A 208 16.18 31.19 18.15
C SER A 208 17.66 31.33 18.53
N ARG A 209 18.53 30.51 17.95
CA ARG A 209 19.98 30.55 18.21
C ARG A 209 20.63 31.89 17.79
N LYS A 210 20.19 32.49 16.70
CA LYS A 210 20.65 33.84 16.28
C LYS A 210 20.20 34.92 17.23
N ALA A 211 18.95 34.88 17.73
CA ALA A 211 18.46 35.85 18.70
C ALA A 211 19.22 35.76 20.03
N GLN A 212 19.53 34.56 20.51
CA GLN A 212 20.33 34.34 21.73
C GLN A 212 21.79 34.82 21.58
N ALA A 213 22.38 34.65 20.38
CA ALA A 213 23.74 35.15 20.11
C ALA A 213 23.77 36.68 20.09
N ALA A 214 22.82 37.35 19.46
CA ALA A 214 22.70 38.81 19.43
C ALA A 214 22.45 39.43 20.83
N GLY A 215 21.71 38.70 21.72
CA GLY A 215 21.49 39.17 23.10
C GLY A 215 22.70 39.04 24.02
N LYS A 216 23.70 38.21 23.64
CA LYS A 216 24.95 38.09 24.41
C LYS A 216 25.99 39.15 24.05
N GLU A 217 25.95 39.71 22.85
CA GLU A 217 26.85 40.77 22.43
C GLU A 217 26.43 42.19 22.93
N GLY A 218 25.16 42.39 23.33
CA GLY A 218 24.66 43.66 23.83
C GLY A 218 24.82 43.86 25.34
N GLY A 219 25.38 42.89 26.09
CA GLY A 219 25.50 42.96 27.57
C GLY A 219 26.90 43.25 28.14
N ALA A 220 27.87 43.63 27.32
CA ALA A 220 29.28 43.77 27.75
C ALA A 220 29.83 45.21 27.80
N ASP A 221 28.93 46.24 27.79
CA ASP A 221 29.42 47.64 27.83
C ASP A 221 28.60 48.54 28.75
N GLU A 222 28.41 48.14 30.02
CA GLU A 222 28.03 49.06 31.08
C GLU A 222 28.71 48.60 32.41
N GLY A 223 29.89 49.09 32.66
CA GLY A 223 30.55 48.82 33.94
C GLY A 223 31.98 49.32 34.06
N ASN A 224 32.30 50.51 33.60
CA ASN A 224 33.44 51.20 34.17
C ASN A 224 33.38 52.72 33.98
N SER A 225 32.64 53.39 34.89
CA SER A 225 32.83 54.81 35.16
C SER A 225 32.33 55.11 36.58
N MET A 226 33.22 55.01 37.56
CA MET A 226 33.27 55.89 38.75
C MET A 226 34.43 55.45 39.66
N GLN A 227 35.53 56.09 39.57
CA GLN A 227 36.27 56.84 40.55
C GLN A 227 37.59 57.29 40.01
#